data_3a515510a0198f475f936f0098e58d5e
#
_entry.id   3a515510a0198f475f936f0098e58d5e
#
_cell.length_a   1.000
_cell.length_b   1.000
_cell.length_c   1.000
_cell.angle_alpha   90.00
_cell.angle_beta   90.00
_cell.angle_gamma   90.00
#
_symmetry.space_group_name_H-M   'P 1'
#
loop_
_entity.id
_entity.type
_entity.pdbx_description
1 polymer ?
#
loop_
_entity_poly.entity_id
_entity_poly.type
_entity_poly.pdbx_seq_one_letter_code
_entity_poly.pdbx_strand_id
1 'polypeptide(L)'
;MAHEVVVVGGGIGGLTAAALLAARGVNVCLLEKESRGGGCAVTFERFGYTFEAGASLYASWQPEEIHARIFAELPVEQPEVRQAAPAYVVRLPDKTDVAVTGSVEEFAETLRAAFPECADAAVNFYREIAPVGEALRRIVRRVPDLRTASFSRRMRASLPEARVARRVLAALNHTAAQHLAKTSTRFRRFIDVQLQIFGQRESNECAYLYATVALMLPLWGMYAIRGGASGLADTLTEAIKKSGGSLRFNAPVLRLAYDEAGRALGVDLLSGERVEATRAVISNLTVWDTYGKLVGASRTPDNARRRIKDLGGWGAYLLYMGLDEEAAQRLPAEHLLTLTDWQEGQSFNPEGAQFMFGAAPEWDTRAPAGKRAVTVSTFTEAEQWFSYHEDESEHEEQDQRTLELWWERMHAIMPELGSGVEMIETASPRTFYSYTRRKLGMVGGIGQSPDVFGLNSLTHRTEIPNLFMVGDTVFPGQGVAGVTQSALIVANEIAPLSKG
;
A
#
# COMPACT_ATOMS: atom_id res chain seq x y z
N MET A 1 -17.14 28.81 -5.52
CA MET A 1 -15.86 29.56 -5.35
C MET A 1 -14.80 28.81 -6.12
N ALA A 2 -13.94 29.52 -6.84
CA ALA A 2 -12.83 28.89 -7.56
C ALA A 2 -11.66 28.62 -6.59
N HIS A 3 -11.07 27.44 -6.67
CA HIS A 3 -9.85 27.07 -5.98
C HIS A 3 -8.68 27.04 -6.98
N GLU A 4 -7.44 27.12 -6.49
CA GLU A 4 -6.30 26.89 -7.38
C GLU A 4 -6.17 25.41 -7.71
N VAL A 5 -6.33 24.55 -6.71
CA VAL A 5 -6.24 23.10 -6.86
C VAL A 5 -7.46 22.42 -6.25
N VAL A 6 -8.00 21.45 -6.98
CA VAL A 6 -9.05 20.55 -6.48
C VAL A 6 -8.48 19.13 -6.41
N VAL A 7 -8.58 18.51 -5.24
CA VAL A 7 -8.17 17.12 -4.99
C VAL A 7 -9.41 16.24 -4.90
N VAL A 8 -9.47 15.19 -5.70
CA VAL A 8 -10.57 14.23 -5.77
C VAL A 8 -10.17 12.93 -5.05
N GLY A 9 -10.84 12.65 -3.94
CA GLY A 9 -10.64 11.47 -3.10
C GLY A 9 -9.72 11.72 -1.90
N GLY A 10 -10.26 11.49 -0.70
CA GLY A 10 -9.64 11.71 0.60
C GLY A 10 -8.85 10.51 1.14
N GLY A 11 -8.31 9.62 0.30
CA GLY A 11 -7.33 8.63 0.74
C GLY A 11 -6.01 9.27 1.17
N ILE A 12 -5.10 8.53 1.79
CA ILE A 12 -3.82 9.06 2.34
C ILE A 12 -3.05 9.89 1.31
N GLY A 13 -2.96 9.45 0.06
CA GLY A 13 -2.28 10.21 -1.01
C GLY A 13 -2.94 11.58 -1.27
N GLY A 14 -4.28 11.62 -1.37
CA GLY A 14 -5.04 12.86 -1.58
C GLY A 14 -4.94 13.80 -0.39
N LEU A 15 -5.10 13.27 0.83
CA LEU A 15 -4.94 14.05 2.08
C LEU A 15 -3.52 14.65 2.17
N THR A 16 -2.49 13.84 1.89
CA THR A 16 -1.09 14.32 1.91
C THR A 16 -0.86 15.41 0.87
N ALA A 17 -1.34 15.22 -0.37
CA ALA A 17 -1.19 16.23 -1.42
C ALA A 17 -1.88 17.55 -1.05
N ALA A 18 -3.12 17.47 -0.53
CA ALA A 18 -3.86 18.64 -0.09
C ALA A 18 -3.19 19.34 1.11
N ALA A 19 -2.69 18.58 2.10
CA ALA A 19 -2.00 19.13 3.26
C ALA A 19 -0.72 19.89 2.86
N LEU A 20 0.12 19.28 2.02
CA LEU A 20 1.36 19.91 1.54
C LEU A 20 1.06 21.16 0.72
N LEU A 21 0.10 21.12 -0.19
CA LEU A 21 -0.26 22.29 -1.00
C LEU A 21 -0.85 23.41 -0.15
N ALA A 22 -1.73 23.11 0.79
CA ALA A 22 -2.28 24.10 1.72
C ALA A 22 -1.17 24.72 2.58
N ALA A 23 -0.26 23.92 3.14
CA ALA A 23 0.88 24.41 3.93
C ALA A 23 1.82 25.31 3.12
N ARG A 24 1.88 25.13 1.80
CA ARG A 24 2.63 25.98 0.86
C ARG A 24 1.82 27.19 0.35
N GLY A 25 0.67 27.48 0.95
CA GLY A 25 -0.16 28.65 0.64
C GLY A 25 -1.02 28.54 -0.61
N VAL A 26 -1.20 27.34 -1.18
CA VAL A 26 -2.09 27.12 -2.32
C VAL A 26 -3.53 27.03 -1.82
N ASN A 27 -4.47 27.74 -2.50
CA ASN A 27 -5.91 27.58 -2.23
C ASN A 27 -6.41 26.23 -2.75
N VAL A 28 -6.45 25.23 -1.85
CA VAL A 28 -6.81 23.84 -2.19
C VAL A 28 -8.17 23.47 -1.62
N CYS A 29 -8.95 22.70 -2.39
CA CYS A 29 -10.18 22.04 -1.93
C CYS A 29 -10.06 20.53 -2.15
N LEU A 30 -10.20 19.74 -1.08
CA LEU A 30 -10.31 18.29 -1.16
C LEU A 30 -11.79 17.87 -1.09
N LEU A 31 -12.19 17.00 -2.02
CA LEU A 31 -13.52 16.43 -2.14
C LEU A 31 -13.47 14.93 -1.85
N GLU A 32 -14.24 14.51 -0.85
CA GLU A 32 -14.38 13.10 -0.45
C GLU A 32 -15.87 12.72 -0.39
N LYS A 33 -16.20 11.54 -0.92
CA LYS A 33 -17.59 11.05 -0.95
C LYS A 33 -18.08 10.56 0.43
N GLU A 34 -17.17 10.05 1.24
CA GLU A 34 -17.46 9.57 2.59
C GLU A 34 -17.51 10.73 3.60
N SER A 35 -17.98 10.43 4.82
CA SER A 35 -18.06 11.40 5.92
C SER A 35 -16.69 11.70 6.57
N ARG A 36 -15.63 10.96 6.20
CA ARG A 36 -14.25 11.13 6.69
C ARG A 36 -13.22 10.73 5.64
N GLY A 37 -11.96 11.14 5.87
CA GLY A 37 -10.83 10.73 5.04
C GLY A 37 -10.24 9.39 5.43
N GLY A 38 -9.32 8.88 4.59
CA GLY A 38 -8.53 7.66 4.79
C GLY A 38 -8.61 6.67 3.62
N GLY A 39 -9.75 6.59 2.93
CA GLY A 39 -9.95 5.63 1.82
C GLY A 39 -9.92 4.18 2.30
N CYS A 40 -9.01 3.35 1.75
CA CYS A 40 -8.78 1.98 2.24
C CYS A 40 -7.99 1.94 3.55
N ALA A 41 -7.34 3.05 3.93
CA ALA A 41 -6.52 3.15 5.13
C ALA A 41 -7.32 3.87 6.23
N VAL A 42 -8.24 3.14 6.84
CA VAL A 42 -9.11 3.61 7.94
C VAL A 42 -9.19 2.54 9.02
N THR A 43 -9.60 2.96 10.21
CA THR A 43 -10.06 2.05 11.27
C THR A 43 -11.57 2.17 11.44
N PHE A 44 -12.20 1.13 11.92
CA PHE A 44 -13.63 1.13 12.28
C PHE A 44 -13.85 0.35 13.58
N GLU A 45 -14.94 0.65 14.26
CA GLU A 45 -15.29 0.02 15.54
C GLU A 45 -16.41 -1.00 15.37
N ARG A 46 -16.27 -2.15 16.05
CA ARG A 46 -17.29 -3.18 16.20
C ARG A 46 -17.17 -3.84 17.58
N PHE A 47 -18.27 -3.85 18.33
CA PHE A 47 -18.37 -4.49 19.65
C PHE A 47 -17.24 -4.12 20.63
N GLY A 48 -16.80 -2.86 20.61
CA GLY A 48 -15.72 -2.36 21.47
C GLY A 48 -14.30 -2.67 20.97
N TYR A 49 -14.15 -3.28 19.80
CA TYR A 49 -12.88 -3.48 19.11
C TYR A 49 -12.73 -2.47 17.97
N THR A 50 -11.53 -1.92 17.81
CA THR A 50 -11.18 -1.04 16.68
C THR A 50 -10.22 -1.74 15.74
N PHE A 51 -10.67 -2.00 14.53
CA PHE A 51 -9.93 -2.74 13.50
C PHE A 51 -9.33 -1.81 12.45
N GLU A 52 -8.17 -2.19 11.92
CA GLU A 52 -7.68 -1.67 10.64
C GLU A 52 -8.53 -2.27 9.51
N ALA A 53 -9.09 -1.44 8.63
CA ALA A 53 -9.87 -1.95 7.49
C ALA A 53 -9.00 -2.66 6.44
N GLY A 54 -7.69 -2.52 6.50
CA GLY A 54 -6.71 -3.18 5.63
C GLY A 54 -5.45 -3.56 6.37
N ALA A 55 -4.36 -3.77 5.62
CA ALA A 55 -3.07 -4.10 6.20
C ALA A 55 -2.52 -2.98 7.09
N SER A 56 -1.93 -3.34 8.24
CA SER A 56 -1.43 -2.45 9.29
C SER A 56 0.11 -2.36 9.34
N LEU A 57 0.80 -2.71 8.26
CA LEU A 57 2.26 -2.60 8.16
C LEU A 57 2.68 -1.22 7.65
N TYR A 58 3.30 -0.41 8.50
CA TYR A 58 3.74 0.94 8.17
C TYR A 58 5.25 1.04 8.14
N ALA A 59 5.80 1.44 6.98
CA ALA A 59 7.24 1.62 6.77
C ALA A 59 7.62 3.10 6.68
N SER A 60 8.92 3.39 6.68
CA SER A 60 9.49 4.70 6.35
C SER A 60 9.12 5.83 7.33
N TRP A 61 9.19 5.53 8.62
CA TRP A 61 9.03 6.49 9.72
C TRP A 61 10.36 6.88 10.38
N GLN A 62 11.50 6.38 9.89
CA GLN A 62 12.80 6.80 10.38
C GLN A 62 13.07 8.27 10.05
N PRO A 63 13.98 8.93 10.80
CA PRO A 63 14.48 10.25 10.43
C PRO A 63 14.94 10.30 8.96
N GLU A 64 14.66 11.40 8.27
CA GLU A 64 14.93 11.61 6.83
C GLU A 64 14.07 10.82 5.84
N GLU A 65 13.20 9.89 6.31
CA GLU A 65 12.26 9.20 5.46
C GLU A 65 11.04 10.06 5.09
N ILE A 66 10.19 9.51 4.24
CA ILE A 66 9.12 10.29 3.62
C ILE A 66 8.17 10.94 4.64
N HIS A 67 7.80 10.21 5.71
CA HIS A 67 6.88 10.75 6.72
C HIS A 67 7.51 11.90 7.51
N ALA A 68 8.75 11.75 7.98
CA ALA A 68 9.46 12.81 8.66
C ALA A 68 9.58 14.08 7.78
N ARG A 69 9.81 13.90 6.48
CA ARG A 69 9.91 15.02 5.52
C ARG A 69 8.60 15.77 5.35
N ILE A 70 7.47 15.06 5.19
CA ILE A 70 6.18 15.75 5.03
C ILE A 70 5.75 16.43 6.32
N PHE A 71 5.93 15.80 7.49
CA PHE A 71 5.54 16.40 8.77
C PHE A 71 6.41 17.60 9.15
N ALA A 72 7.64 17.68 8.64
CA ALA A 72 8.48 18.88 8.79
C ALA A 72 7.90 20.11 8.05
N GLU A 73 7.03 19.94 7.07
CA GLU A 73 6.36 21.03 6.33
C GLU A 73 4.96 21.36 6.90
N LEU A 74 4.35 20.44 7.67
CA LEU A 74 2.96 20.57 8.11
C LEU A 74 2.86 21.28 9.48
N PRO A 75 1.80 22.08 9.73
CA PRO A 75 1.59 22.79 11.00
C PRO A 75 0.97 21.89 12.08
N VAL A 76 1.31 20.62 12.09
CA VAL A 76 0.85 19.59 13.04
C VAL A 76 2.02 18.69 13.42
N GLU A 77 1.96 18.12 14.61
CA GLU A 77 2.88 17.04 14.98
C GLU A 77 2.53 15.75 14.25
N GLN A 78 3.53 14.93 13.97
CA GLN A 78 3.28 13.57 13.46
C GLN A 78 2.55 12.75 14.52
N PRO A 79 1.73 11.76 14.12
CA PRO A 79 1.12 10.84 15.07
C PRO A 79 2.18 10.06 15.85
N GLU A 80 1.86 9.62 17.06
CA GLU A 80 2.75 8.71 17.79
C GLU A 80 2.92 7.42 17.01
N VAL A 81 4.19 7.05 16.77
CA VAL A 81 4.55 5.81 16.11
C VAL A 81 5.56 5.04 16.96
N ARG A 82 5.44 3.72 16.98
CA ARG A 82 6.43 2.84 17.62
C ARG A 82 6.85 1.75 16.66
N GLN A 83 8.13 1.42 16.71
CA GLN A 83 8.69 0.36 15.87
C GLN A 83 8.24 -1.00 16.39
N ALA A 84 7.77 -1.85 15.49
CA ALA A 84 7.46 -3.25 15.80
C ALA A 84 8.75 -4.07 15.88
N ALA A 85 8.82 -4.97 16.85
CA ALA A 85 9.95 -5.87 17.05
C ALA A 85 9.44 -7.26 17.48
N PRO A 86 9.56 -8.29 16.58
CA PRO A 86 10.07 -8.22 15.22
C PRO A 86 9.18 -7.35 14.29
N ALA A 87 9.70 -6.97 13.13
CA ALA A 87 8.92 -6.28 12.11
C ALA A 87 7.66 -7.09 11.73
N TYR A 88 7.85 -8.36 11.53
CA TYR A 88 6.84 -9.42 11.47
C TYR A 88 7.50 -10.80 11.58
N VAL A 89 6.69 -11.82 11.76
CA VAL A 89 7.10 -13.23 11.67
C VAL A 89 6.53 -13.84 10.40
N VAL A 90 7.32 -14.63 9.66
CA VAL A 90 6.81 -15.48 8.57
C VAL A 90 6.71 -16.89 9.09
N ARG A 91 5.49 -17.43 9.14
CA ARG A 91 5.22 -18.83 9.52
C ARG A 91 5.09 -19.69 8.28
N LEU A 92 5.94 -20.70 8.19
CA LEU A 92 5.93 -21.69 7.10
C LEU A 92 4.94 -22.84 7.40
N PRO A 93 4.55 -23.66 6.39
CA PRO A 93 3.61 -24.77 6.58
C PRO A 93 4.01 -25.79 7.63
N ASP A 94 5.32 -26.00 7.82
CA ASP A 94 5.89 -26.87 8.86
C ASP A 94 5.91 -26.21 10.26
N LYS A 95 5.24 -25.05 10.40
CA LYS A 95 5.17 -24.22 11.61
C LYS A 95 6.53 -23.64 12.06
N THR A 96 7.51 -23.58 11.17
CA THR A 96 8.74 -22.82 11.41
C THR A 96 8.43 -21.34 11.37
N ASP A 97 8.72 -20.63 12.45
CA ASP A 97 8.59 -19.19 12.56
C ASP A 97 9.93 -18.51 12.22
N VAL A 98 9.92 -17.63 11.24
CA VAL A 98 11.07 -16.85 10.79
C VAL A 98 10.85 -15.39 11.16
N ALA A 99 11.42 -14.93 12.24
CA ALA A 99 11.32 -13.54 12.68
C ALA A 99 12.18 -12.64 11.78
N VAL A 100 11.51 -11.68 11.11
CA VAL A 100 12.20 -10.70 10.27
C VAL A 100 12.46 -9.45 11.10
N THR A 101 13.71 -9.25 11.47
CA THR A 101 14.11 -8.17 12.39
C THR A 101 15.62 -7.88 12.31
N GLY A 102 16.00 -6.71 12.80
CA GLY A 102 17.41 -6.33 12.97
C GLY A 102 18.14 -5.99 11.68
N SER A 103 19.46 -6.03 11.76
CA SER A 103 20.34 -5.87 10.61
C SER A 103 20.41 -7.14 9.75
N VAL A 104 20.95 -7.04 8.54
CA VAL A 104 21.17 -8.21 7.66
C VAL A 104 22.06 -9.27 8.34
N GLU A 105 23.02 -8.84 9.14
CA GLU A 105 23.94 -9.78 9.83
C GLU A 105 23.23 -10.50 11.00
N GLU A 106 22.38 -9.82 11.75
CA GLU A 106 21.55 -10.45 12.79
C GLU A 106 20.53 -11.40 12.16
N PHE A 107 19.88 -10.97 11.08
CA PHE A 107 18.93 -11.79 10.34
C PHE A 107 19.57 -13.02 9.68
N ALA A 108 20.87 -12.97 9.37
CA ALA A 108 21.60 -14.12 8.82
C ALA A 108 21.58 -15.33 9.75
N GLU A 109 21.62 -15.15 11.07
CA GLU A 109 21.53 -16.25 12.04
C GLU A 109 20.13 -16.91 11.99
N THR A 110 19.08 -16.10 11.95
CA THR A 110 17.70 -16.59 11.79
C THR A 110 17.55 -17.39 10.49
N LEU A 111 18.11 -16.89 9.38
CA LEU A 111 18.06 -17.60 8.09
C LEU A 111 18.80 -18.94 8.11
N ARG A 112 19.98 -19.01 8.75
CA ARG A 112 20.72 -20.28 8.87
C ARG A 112 19.94 -21.32 9.67
N ALA A 113 19.31 -20.89 10.75
CA ALA A 113 18.50 -21.78 11.59
C ALA A 113 17.23 -22.26 10.86
N ALA A 114 16.55 -21.34 10.14
CA ALA A 114 15.29 -21.65 9.48
C ALA A 114 15.44 -22.44 8.16
N PHE A 115 16.57 -22.27 7.44
CA PHE A 115 16.81 -22.84 6.11
C PHE A 115 18.16 -23.58 6.05
N PRO A 116 18.39 -24.59 6.90
CA PRO A 116 19.68 -25.29 6.93
C PRO A 116 20.04 -25.95 5.60
N GLU A 117 19.04 -26.32 4.80
CA GLU A 117 19.22 -26.96 3.49
C GLU A 117 19.82 -26.01 2.42
N CYS A 118 19.75 -24.70 2.61
CA CYS A 118 20.31 -23.70 1.70
C CYS A 118 20.87 -22.46 2.44
N ALA A 119 21.35 -22.63 3.68
CA ALA A 119 21.70 -21.56 4.60
C ALA A 119 22.61 -20.48 3.97
N ASP A 120 23.71 -20.87 3.35
CA ASP A 120 24.64 -19.93 2.72
C ASP A 120 24.00 -19.19 1.53
N ALA A 121 23.18 -19.87 0.74
CA ALA A 121 22.50 -19.25 -0.40
C ALA A 121 21.45 -18.23 0.07
N ALA A 122 20.70 -18.54 1.12
CA ALA A 122 19.72 -17.65 1.73
C ALA A 122 20.37 -16.38 2.31
N VAL A 123 21.45 -16.54 3.07
CA VAL A 123 22.22 -15.41 3.62
C VAL A 123 22.85 -14.57 2.51
N ASN A 124 23.44 -15.20 1.51
CA ASN A 124 24.08 -14.50 0.39
C ASN A 124 23.05 -13.72 -0.44
N PHE A 125 21.82 -14.22 -0.58
CA PHE A 125 20.76 -13.48 -1.24
C PHE A 125 20.49 -12.15 -0.54
N TYR A 126 20.30 -12.12 0.78
CA TYR A 126 20.08 -10.87 1.53
C TYR A 126 21.30 -9.95 1.50
N ARG A 127 22.53 -10.48 1.57
CA ARG A 127 23.76 -9.69 1.39
C ARG A 127 23.91 -9.10 -0.01
N GLU A 128 23.37 -9.77 -1.02
CA GLU A 128 23.36 -9.25 -2.40
C GLU A 128 22.35 -8.11 -2.57
N ILE A 129 21.12 -8.28 -2.07
CA ILE A 129 20.06 -7.29 -2.26
C ILE A 129 20.24 -6.03 -1.39
N ALA A 130 20.81 -6.14 -0.20
CA ALA A 130 20.91 -5.04 0.76
C ALA A 130 21.63 -3.80 0.18
N PRO A 131 22.82 -3.86 -0.41
CA PRO A 131 23.48 -2.68 -0.96
C PRO A 131 22.73 -2.08 -2.15
N VAL A 132 21.99 -2.90 -2.92
CA VAL A 132 21.17 -2.42 -4.05
C VAL A 132 19.94 -1.69 -3.55
N GLY A 133 19.19 -2.30 -2.63
CA GLY A 133 18.01 -1.70 -2.01
C GLY A 133 18.34 -0.37 -1.32
N GLU A 134 19.44 -0.34 -0.56
CA GLU A 134 19.89 0.87 0.14
C GLU A 134 20.30 1.99 -0.85
N ALA A 135 20.95 1.65 -1.95
CA ALA A 135 21.30 2.63 -2.99
C ALA A 135 20.04 3.20 -3.66
N LEU A 136 19.07 2.34 -4.01
CA LEU A 136 17.79 2.78 -4.59
C LEU A 136 17.01 3.68 -3.63
N ARG A 137 16.95 3.32 -2.35
CA ARG A 137 16.34 4.13 -1.29
C ARG A 137 16.98 5.53 -1.23
N ARG A 138 18.31 5.63 -1.21
CA ARG A 138 19.03 6.92 -1.21
C ARG A 138 18.82 7.72 -2.49
N ILE A 139 18.77 7.07 -3.66
CA ILE A 139 18.50 7.75 -4.93
C ILE A 139 17.09 8.36 -4.93
N VAL A 140 16.08 7.61 -4.50
CA VAL A 140 14.68 8.09 -4.42
C VAL A 140 14.56 9.23 -3.40
N ARG A 141 15.27 9.19 -2.28
CA ARG A 141 15.32 10.31 -1.32
C ARG A 141 15.86 11.61 -1.95
N ARG A 142 16.93 11.51 -2.78
CA ARG A 142 17.54 12.68 -3.44
C ARG A 142 16.69 13.20 -4.60
N VAL A 143 16.05 12.30 -5.33
CA VAL A 143 15.21 12.61 -6.49
C VAL A 143 13.89 11.86 -6.36
N PRO A 144 12.95 12.40 -5.57
CA PRO A 144 11.64 11.78 -5.38
C PRO A 144 10.88 11.53 -6.68
N ASP A 145 10.98 12.46 -7.63
CA ASP A 145 10.39 12.43 -8.97
C ASP A 145 11.24 11.65 -9.99
N LEU A 146 11.93 10.59 -9.58
CA LEU A 146 12.90 9.83 -10.41
C LEU A 146 12.37 9.49 -11.80
N ARG A 147 11.07 9.20 -11.92
CA ARG A 147 10.42 8.83 -13.18
C ARG A 147 10.40 9.97 -14.20
N THR A 148 10.19 11.21 -13.76
CA THR A 148 10.05 12.40 -14.60
C THR A 148 11.26 13.34 -14.53
N ALA A 149 12.18 13.10 -13.62
CA ALA A 149 13.40 13.90 -13.46
C ALA A 149 14.26 13.89 -14.73
N SER A 150 14.93 15.01 -15.00
CA SER A 150 15.88 15.11 -16.10
C SER A 150 17.04 14.12 -15.96
N PHE A 151 17.62 13.71 -17.08
CA PHE A 151 18.76 12.80 -17.08
C PHE A 151 19.90 13.28 -16.18
N SER A 152 20.22 14.59 -16.22
CA SER A 152 21.27 15.19 -15.40
C SER A 152 20.96 15.11 -13.90
N ARG A 153 19.70 15.31 -13.47
CA ARG A 153 19.30 15.13 -12.07
C ARG A 153 19.42 13.66 -11.63
N ARG A 154 18.96 12.74 -12.46
CA ARG A 154 19.08 11.29 -12.19
C ARG A 154 20.55 10.89 -12.07
N MET A 155 21.40 11.29 -13.02
CA MET A 155 22.83 11.00 -12.97
C MET A 155 23.49 11.56 -11.71
N ARG A 156 23.25 12.83 -11.37
CA ARG A 156 23.80 13.44 -10.17
C ARG A 156 23.38 12.70 -8.88
N ALA A 157 22.12 12.26 -8.81
CA ALA A 157 21.64 11.50 -7.65
C ALA A 157 22.26 10.10 -7.55
N SER A 158 22.60 9.50 -8.69
CA SER A 158 23.15 8.14 -8.78
C SER A 158 24.69 8.09 -8.63
N LEU A 159 25.39 9.21 -8.86
CA LEU A 159 26.86 9.25 -8.77
C LEU A 159 27.41 8.70 -7.44
N PRO A 160 26.85 9.06 -6.25
CA PRO A 160 27.35 8.52 -4.98
C PRO A 160 27.17 7.00 -4.87
N GLU A 161 26.25 6.40 -5.65
CA GLU A 161 25.94 4.99 -5.67
C GLU A 161 26.65 4.22 -6.82
N ALA A 162 27.67 4.81 -7.43
CA ALA A 162 28.37 4.25 -8.60
C ALA A 162 28.88 2.81 -8.38
N ARG A 163 29.22 2.43 -7.14
CA ARG A 163 29.68 1.07 -6.79
C ARG A 163 28.65 -0.01 -7.09
N VAL A 164 27.35 0.31 -6.98
CA VAL A 164 26.25 -0.63 -7.28
C VAL A 164 25.61 -0.40 -8.65
N ALA A 165 25.97 0.68 -9.34
CA ALA A 165 25.36 1.07 -10.61
C ALA A 165 25.41 -0.07 -11.66
N ARG A 166 26.54 -0.79 -11.76
CA ARG A 166 26.68 -1.93 -12.68
C ARG A 166 25.66 -3.05 -12.37
N ARG A 167 25.44 -3.35 -11.07
CA ARG A 167 24.46 -4.36 -10.65
C ARG A 167 23.04 -3.91 -10.98
N VAL A 168 22.70 -2.65 -10.69
CA VAL A 168 21.40 -2.06 -11.01
C VAL A 168 21.13 -2.11 -12.51
N LEU A 169 22.08 -1.69 -13.36
CA LEU A 169 21.93 -1.71 -14.80
C LEU A 169 21.79 -3.12 -15.37
N ALA A 170 22.56 -4.08 -14.85
CA ALA A 170 22.47 -5.48 -15.28
C ALA A 170 21.12 -6.14 -14.92
N ALA A 171 20.46 -5.66 -13.87
CA ALA A 171 19.24 -6.26 -13.32
C ALA A 171 17.94 -5.50 -13.66
N LEU A 172 17.98 -4.52 -14.56
CA LEU A 172 16.81 -3.68 -14.90
C LEU A 172 15.56 -4.47 -15.30
N ASN A 173 15.78 -5.59 -16.03
CA ASN A 173 14.69 -6.45 -16.52
C ASN A 173 14.66 -7.82 -15.83
N HIS A 174 15.41 -8.00 -14.74
CA HIS A 174 15.42 -9.27 -14.02
C HIS A 174 14.21 -9.38 -13.10
N THR A 175 13.73 -10.61 -12.92
CA THR A 175 12.84 -10.98 -11.84
C THR A 175 13.63 -11.44 -10.62
N ALA A 176 13.00 -11.43 -9.45
CA ALA A 176 13.63 -11.88 -8.21
C ALA A 176 14.06 -13.35 -8.27
N ALA A 177 13.29 -14.20 -8.96
CA ALA A 177 13.58 -15.63 -9.10
C ALA A 177 14.92 -15.93 -9.76
N GLN A 178 15.40 -15.08 -10.68
CA GLN A 178 16.72 -15.24 -11.33
C GLN A 178 17.88 -15.16 -10.32
N HIS A 179 17.67 -14.50 -9.19
CA HIS A 179 18.63 -14.37 -8.10
C HIS A 179 18.44 -15.43 -6.98
N LEU A 180 17.39 -16.25 -7.08
CA LEU A 180 17.06 -17.31 -6.14
C LEU A 180 17.41 -18.72 -6.64
N ALA A 181 18.10 -18.85 -7.76
CA ALA A 181 18.35 -20.14 -8.42
C ALA A 181 19.12 -21.16 -7.57
N LYS A 182 19.90 -20.70 -6.57
CA LYS A 182 20.70 -21.56 -5.67
C LYS A 182 20.00 -21.85 -4.33
N THR A 183 18.77 -21.37 -4.15
CA THR A 183 18.02 -21.54 -2.91
C THR A 183 17.03 -22.71 -3.01
N SER A 184 16.57 -23.20 -1.87
CA SER A 184 15.51 -24.22 -1.82
C SER A 184 14.16 -23.64 -2.24
N THR A 185 13.23 -24.52 -2.64
CA THR A 185 11.84 -24.12 -2.91
C THR A 185 11.19 -23.53 -1.65
N ARG A 186 11.51 -24.09 -0.47
CA ARG A 186 11.03 -23.62 0.82
C ARG A 186 11.46 -22.15 1.09
N PHE A 187 12.74 -21.82 0.85
CA PHE A 187 13.20 -20.44 0.96
C PHE A 187 12.56 -19.52 -0.10
N ARG A 188 12.37 -20.01 -1.33
CA ARG A 188 11.68 -19.24 -2.37
C ARG A 188 10.26 -18.88 -1.94
N ARG A 189 9.51 -19.79 -1.33
CA ARG A 189 8.17 -19.52 -0.80
C ARG A 189 8.17 -18.51 0.35
N PHE A 190 9.17 -18.56 1.20
CA PHE A 190 9.41 -17.53 2.21
C PHE A 190 9.61 -16.13 1.57
N ILE A 191 10.26 -16.04 0.43
CA ILE A 191 10.39 -14.79 -0.34
C ILE A 191 9.08 -14.43 -1.04
N ASP A 192 8.39 -15.38 -1.67
CA ASP A 192 7.15 -15.15 -2.42
C ASP A 192 6.05 -14.56 -1.53
N VAL A 193 5.86 -15.08 -0.31
CA VAL A 193 4.85 -14.57 0.62
C VAL A 193 5.10 -13.10 0.99
N GLN A 194 6.33 -12.67 1.12
CA GLN A 194 6.69 -11.29 1.39
C GLN A 194 6.51 -10.40 0.16
N LEU A 195 6.98 -10.85 -1.01
CA LEU A 195 6.83 -10.11 -2.26
C LEU A 195 5.37 -9.95 -2.68
N GLN A 196 4.51 -10.93 -2.38
CA GLN A 196 3.08 -10.82 -2.62
C GLN A 196 2.47 -9.68 -1.80
N ILE A 197 2.83 -9.53 -0.52
CA ILE A 197 2.35 -8.43 0.33
C ILE A 197 2.85 -7.06 -0.18
N PHE A 198 4.13 -6.93 -0.47
CA PHE A 198 4.74 -5.64 -0.81
C PHE A 198 4.65 -5.27 -2.28
N GLY A 199 4.56 -6.25 -3.19
CA GLY A 199 4.63 -6.03 -4.63
C GLY A 199 3.51 -6.67 -5.44
N GLN A 200 2.60 -7.42 -4.81
CA GLN A 200 1.50 -8.15 -5.45
C GLN A 200 1.96 -9.09 -6.58
N ARG A 201 3.17 -9.61 -6.48
CA ARG A 201 3.79 -10.54 -7.41
C ARG A 201 4.68 -11.51 -6.66
N GLU A 202 4.66 -12.79 -7.06
CA GLU A 202 5.65 -13.75 -6.62
C GLU A 202 7.04 -13.49 -7.26
N SER A 203 8.07 -14.17 -6.79
CA SER A 203 9.45 -13.96 -7.24
C SER A 203 9.67 -14.15 -8.74
N ASN A 204 8.88 -15.02 -9.40
CA ASN A 204 8.96 -15.25 -10.85
C ASN A 204 8.54 -14.02 -11.67
N GLU A 205 7.67 -13.19 -11.14
CA GLU A 205 7.10 -12.02 -11.81
C GLU A 205 7.59 -10.69 -11.24
N CYS A 206 7.95 -10.66 -9.95
CA CYS A 206 8.37 -9.42 -9.27
C CYS A 206 9.70 -8.92 -9.82
N ALA A 207 9.75 -7.63 -10.18
CA ALA A 207 10.99 -6.96 -10.58
C ALA A 207 12.05 -7.08 -9.48
N TYR A 208 13.25 -7.57 -9.82
CA TYR A 208 14.33 -7.74 -8.85
C TYR A 208 14.67 -6.45 -8.11
N LEU A 209 14.78 -5.33 -8.81
CA LEU A 209 15.10 -4.05 -8.18
C LEU A 209 14.01 -3.60 -7.19
N TYR A 210 12.74 -3.91 -7.47
CA TYR A 210 11.66 -3.69 -6.50
C TYR A 210 11.80 -4.63 -5.30
N ALA A 211 12.06 -5.91 -5.56
CA ALA A 211 12.25 -6.92 -4.52
C ALA A 211 13.39 -6.54 -3.55
N THR A 212 14.49 -5.91 -4.05
CA THR A 212 15.58 -5.45 -3.19
C THR A 212 15.14 -4.40 -2.16
N VAL A 213 14.20 -3.53 -2.52
CA VAL A 213 13.64 -2.53 -1.59
C VAL A 213 12.60 -3.19 -0.69
N ALA A 214 11.66 -3.94 -1.27
CA ALA A 214 10.55 -4.56 -0.56
C ALA A 214 11.01 -5.49 0.58
N LEU A 215 11.99 -6.36 0.31
CA LEU A 215 12.53 -7.30 1.30
C LEU A 215 13.46 -6.64 2.34
N MET A 216 13.95 -5.44 2.05
CA MET A 216 14.74 -4.66 3.01
C MET A 216 13.87 -3.74 3.89
N LEU A 217 12.65 -3.41 3.48
CA LEU A 217 11.74 -2.54 4.27
C LEU A 217 11.59 -3.01 5.72
N PRO A 218 11.30 -4.30 6.01
CA PRO A 218 11.16 -4.76 7.39
C PRO A 218 12.45 -4.69 8.20
N LEU A 219 13.61 -4.90 7.56
CA LEU A 219 14.91 -4.78 8.22
C LEU A 219 15.28 -3.32 8.50
N TRP A 220 14.77 -2.36 7.72
CA TRP A 220 14.90 -0.94 8.04
C TRP A 220 13.92 -0.50 9.14
N GLY A 221 12.82 -1.22 9.34
CA GLY A 221 11.84 -1.02 10.41
C GLY A 221 10.41 -0.89 9.90
N MET A 222 9.53 -1.64 10.57
CA MET A 222 8.09 -1.50 10.45
C MET A 222 7.55 -0.86 11.73
N TYR A 223 6.44 -0.16 11.61
CA TYR A 223 5.90 0.67 12.67
C TYR A 223 4.40 0.43 12.84
N ALA A 224 3.91 0.67 14.04
CA ALA A 224 2.51 0.86 14.34
C ALA A 224 2.23 2.34 14.62
N ILE A 225 1.05 2.80 14.26
CA ILE A 225 0.61 4.20 14.43
C ILE A 225 -0.52 4.22 15.46
N ARG A 226 -0.48 5.18 16.39
CA ARG A 226 -1.59 5.37 17.35
C ARG A 226 -2.88 5.68 16.60
N GLY A 227 -3.95 4.94 16.94
CA GLY A 227 -5.24 5.02 16.26
C GLY A 227 -5.23 4.40 14.84
N GLY A 228 -4.14 3.71 14.47
CA GLY A 228 -3.99 3.07 13.17
C GLY A 228 -3.97 4.05 12.00
N ALA A 229 -4.42 3.57 10.85
CA ALA A 229 -4.49 4.38 9.63
C ALA A 229 -5.39 5.62 9.78
N SER A 230 -6.47 5.54 10.58
CA SER A 230 -7.32 6.70 10.86
C SER A 230 -6.56 7.78 11.62
N GLY A 231 -5.68 7.44 12.57
CA GLY A 231 -4.86 8.42 13.27
C GLY A 231 -4.00 9.26 12.31
N LEU A 232 -3.41 8.64 11.29
CA LEU A 232 -2.69 9.37 10.24
C LEU A 232 -3.63 10.23 9.37
N ALA A 233 -4.78 9.68 8.95
CA ALA A 233 -5.75 10.41 8.13
C ALA A 233 -6.31 11.64 8.86
N ASP A 234 -6.60 11.52 10.15
CA ASP A 234 -7.09 12.61 11.00
C ASP A 234 -6.03 13.70 11.18
N THR A 235 -4.76 13.31 11.41
CA THR A 235 -3.65 14.25 11.51
C THR A 235 -3.46 15.04 10.21
N LEU A 236 -3.52 14.39 9.04
CA LEU A 236 -3.44 15.06 7.73
C LEU A 236 -4.66 15.97 7.48
N THR A 237 -5.85 15.54 7.91
CA THR A 237 -7.09 16.33 7.85
C THR A 237 -6.95 17.62 8.69
N GLU A 238 -6.38 17.50 9.89
CA GLU A 238 -6.09 18.66 10.74
C GLU A 238 -5.05 19.60 10.11
N ALA A 239 -4.00 19.06 9.50
CA ALA A 239 -2.99 19.83 8.79
C ALA A 239 -3.60 20.69 7.67
N ILE A 240 -4.51 20.12 6.86
CA ILE A 240 -5.22 20.86 5.81
C ILE A 240 -6.01 22.04 6.41
N LYS A 241 -6.77 21.78 7.49
CA LYS A 241 -7.58 22.82 8.17
C LYS A 241 -6.72 23.93 8.74
N LYS A 242 -5.64 23.58 9.46
CA LYS A 242 -4.72 24.55 10.05
C LYS A 242 -3.99 25.41 9.01
N SER A 243 -3.80 24.85 7.81
CA SER A 243 -3.19 25.56 6.68
C SER A 243 -4.19 26.37 5.85
N GLY A 244 -5.47 26.43 6.24
CA GLY A 244 -6.52 27.17 5.52
C GLY A 244 -7.06 26.47 4.28
N GLY A 245 -6.76 25.21 4.06
CA GLY A 245 -7.32 24.40 2.99
C GLY A 245 -8.79 24.02 3.25
N SER A 246 -9.56 23.84 2.19
CA SER A 246 -10.97 23.43 2.26
C SER A 246 -11.10 21.91 2.20
N LEU A 247 -11.96 21.34 3.05
CA LEU A 247 -12.32 19.93 3.07
C LEU A 247 -13.83 19.80 2.93
N ARG A 248 -14.28 19.04 1.95
CA ARG A 248 -15.70 18.76 1.71
C ARG A 248 -15.91 17.25 1.71
N PHE A 249 -16.41 16.75 2.83
CA PHE A 249 -16.91 15.38 2.98
C PHE A 249 -18.34 15.27 2.46
N ASN A 250 -18.81 14.05 2.21
CA ASN A 250 -20.11 13.79 1.60
C ASN A 250 -20.29 14.54 0.26
N ALA A 251 -19.21 14.71 -0.50
CA ALA A 251 -19.14 15.44 -1.75
C ALA A 251 -18.69 14.53 -2.92
N PRO A 252 -19.56 13.60 -3.35
CA PRO A 252 -19.20 12.65 -4.42
C PRO A 252 -19.00 13.39 -5.74
N VAL A 253 -17.81 13.24 -6.32
CA VAL A 253 -17.46 13.75 -7.64
C VAL A 253 -18.05 12.85 -8.71
N LEU A 254 -18.75 13.42 -9.68
CA LEU A 254 -19.36 12.71 -10.81
C LEU A 254 -18.37 12.56 -11.97
N ARG A 255 -17.73 13.67 -12.37
CA ARG A 255 -16.83 13.71 -13.54
C ARG A 255 -15.91 14.92 -13.54
N LEU A 256 -14.89 14.88 -14.40
CA LEU A 256 -14.02 16.02 -14.70
C LEU A 256 -14.77 17.06 -15.55
N ALA A 257 -14.58 18.32 -15.22
CA ALA A 257 -15.00 19.44 -16.04
C ALA A 257 -13.84 19.91 -16.92
N TYR A 258 -14.16 20.31 -18.17
CA TYR A 258 -13.17 20.70 -19.16
C TYR A 258 -13.42 22.12 -19.65
N ASP A 259 -12.35 22.81 -20.03
CA ASP A 259 -12.44 24.01 -20.83
C ASP A 259 -12.57 23.69 -22.34
N GLU A 260 -12.70 24.72 -23.18
CA GLU A 260 -12.82 24.58 -24.64
C GLU A 260 -11.59 23.92 -25.30
N ALA A 261 -10.42 24.02 -24.65
CA ALA A 261 -9.19 23.41 -25.11
C ALA A 261 -8.98 21.95 -24.62
N GLY A 262 -9.96 21.40 -23.89
CA GLY A 262 -9.89 20.05 -23.34
C GLY A 262 -9.01 19.90 -22.10
N ARG A 263 -8.63 21.01 -21.44
CA ARG A 263 -7.86 20.99 -20.18
C ARG A 263 -8.82 20.79 -19.01
N ALA A 264 -8.36 20.17 -17.94
CA ALA A 264 -9.11 20.08 -16.70
C ALA A 264 -9.34 21.48 -16.11
N LEU A 265 -10.61 21.83 -15.91
CA LEU A 265 -11.07 23.12 -15.35
C LEU A 265 -11.60 22.97 -13.92
N GLY A 266 -11.85 21.73 -13.48
CA GLY A 266 -12.48 21.44 -12.21
C GLY A 266 -13.23 20.12 -12.27
N VAL A 267 -14.24 19.98 -11.42
CA VAL A 267 -15.07 18.77 -11.36
C VAL A 267 -16.54 19.14 -11.18
N ASP A 268 -17.44 18.29 -11.71
CA ASP A 268 -18.88 18.34 -11.43
C ASP A 268 -19.18 17.32 -10.31
N LEU A 269 -19.89 17.76 -9.28
CA LEU A 269 -20.37 16.91 -8.19
C LEU A 269 -21.68 16.22 -8.59
N LEU A 270 -22.01 15.14 -7.89
CA LEU A 270 -23.30 14.46 -8.04
C LEU A 270 -24.50 15.37 -7.70
N SER A 271 -24.30 16.39 -6.85
CA SER A 271 -25.29 17.42 -6.53
C SER A 271 -25.60 18.36 -7.71
N GLY A 272 -24.85 18.33 -8.80
CA GLY A 272 -24.94 19.28 -9.91
C GLY A 272 -24.05 20.53 -9.74
N GLU A 273 -23.43 20.72 -8.59
CA GLU A 273 -22.48 21.82 -8.36
C GLU A 273 -21.18 21.59 -9.13
N ARG A 274 -20.60 22.65 -9.71
CA ARG A 274 -19.24 22.65 -10.26
C ARG A 274 -18.28 23.28 -9.27
N VAL A 275 -17.17 22.56 -8.99
CA VAL A 275 -16.02 23.06 -8.22
C VAL A 275 -14.89 23.33 -9.20
N GLU A 276 -14.56 24.60 -9.38
CA GLU A 276 -13.54 25.03 -10.34
C GLU A 276 -12.13 24.95 -9.76
N ALA A 277 -11.17 24.57 -10.64
CA ALA A 277 -9.74 24.53 -10.36
C ALA A 277 -9.00 25.38 -11.40
N THR A 278 -8.40 26.48 -10.97
CA THR A 278 -7.72 27.41 -11.90
C THR A 278 -6.33 26.93 -12.33
N ARG A 279 -5.74 25.97 -11.59
CA ARG A 279 -4.35 25.49 -11.79
C ARG A 279 -4.26 24.01 -12.05
N ALA A 280 -4.89 23.17 -11.23
CA ALA A 280 -4.83 21.73 -11.38
C ALA A 280 -5.99 21.00 -10.71
N VAL A 281 -6.33 19.83 -11.25
CA VAL A 281 -7.10 18.79 -10.57
C VAL A 281 -6.16 17.63 -10.25
N ILE A 282 -6.21 17.13 -9.02
CA ILE A 282 -5.46 15.96 -8.57
C ILE A 282 -6.44 14.82 -8.32
N SER A 283 -6.29 13.71 -9.03
CA SER A 283 -7.06 12.49 -8.80
C SER A 283 -6.28 11.57 -7.85
N ASN A 284 -6.87 11.24 -6.71
CA ASN A 284 -6.42 10.18 -5.80
C ASN A 284 -7.24 8.90 -5.98
N LEU A 285 -7.81 8.73 -7.15
CA LEU A 285 -8.47 7.49 -7.58
C LEU A 285 -7.45 6.56 -8.20
N THR A 286 -7.82 5.28 -8.36
CA THR A 286 -6.98 4.36 -9.15
C THR A 286 -6.87 4.84 -10.59
N VAL A 287 -5.86 4.36 -11.32
CA VAL A 287 -5.71 4.69 -12.75
C VAL A 287 -6.96 4.30 -13.55
N TRP A 288 -7.54 3.15 -13.25
CA TRP A 288 -8.77 2.67 -13.91
C TRP A 288 -9.97 3.58 -13.63
N ASP A 289 -10.13 4.02 -12.37
CA ASP A 289 -11.23 4.90 -11.98
C ASP A 289 -11.01 6.34 -12.45
N THR A 290 -9.76 6.81 -12.48
CA THR A 290 -9.40 8.11 -13.03
C THR A 290 -9.81 8.20 -14.50
N TYR A 291 -9.37 7.26 -15.33
CA TYR A 291 -9.69 7.28 -16.76
C TYR A 291 -11.11 6.78 -17.06
N GLY A 292 -11.56 5.72 -16.39
CA GLY A 292 -12.87 5.12 -16.67
C GLY A 292 -14.05 5.92 -16.14
N LYS A 293 -13.90 6.56 -14.97
CA LYS A 293 -14.99 7.27 -14.29
C LYS A 293 -14.81 8.78 -14.33
N LEU A 294 -13.70 9.31 -13.79
CA LEU A 294 -13.50 10.75 -13.67
C LEU A 294 -13.34 11.43 -15.03
N VAL A 295 -12.44 10.94 -15.88
CA VAL A 295 -12.25 11.42 -17.26
C VAL A 295 -13.40 10.98 -18.15
N GLY A 296 -13.87 9.76 -17.95
CA GLY A 296 -14.90 9.09 -18.75
C GLY A 296 -14.31 8.30 -19.93
N ALA A 297 -14.91 7.14 -20.21
CA ALA A 297 -14.40 6.20 -21.21
C ALA A 297 -14.28 6.80 -22.62
N SER A 298 -15.22 7.69 -23.02
CA SER A 298 -15.22 8.34 -24.33
C SER A 298 -14.11 9.39 -24.50
N ARG A 299 -13.60 9.96 -23.41
CA ARG A 299 -12.54 10.97 -23.38
C ARG A 299 -11.17 10.41 -22.99
N THR A 300 -11.12 9.15 -22.62
CA THR A 300 -9.85 8.48 -22.26
C THR A 300 -8.98 8.34 -23.50
N PRO A 301 -7.75 8.90 -23.50
CA PRO A 301 -6.83 8.78 -24.63
C PRO A 301 -6.49 7.32 -24.96
N ASP A 302 -6.29 7.00 -26.24
CA ASP A 302 -6.07 5.62 -26.69
C ASP A 302 -4.78 5.00 -26.14
N ASN A 303 -3.73 5.80 -25.96
CA ASN A 303 -2.49 5.35 -25.34
C ASN A 303 -2.69 4.99 -23.85
N ALA A 304 -3.44 5.79 -23.10
CA ALA A 304 -3.81 5.47 -21.73
C ALA A 304 -4.67 4.20 -21.67
N ARG A 305 -5.69 4.11 -22.55
CA ARG A 305 -6.57 2.93 -22.62
C ARG A 305 -5.79 1.64 -22.90
N ARG A 306 -4.86 1.65 -23.86
CA ARG A 306 -4.01 0.48 -24.13
C ARG A 306 -3.13 0.13 -22.96
N ARG A 307 -2.52 1.13 -22.30
CA ARG A 307 -1.61 0.91 -21.17
C ARG A 307 -2.29 0.34 -19.95
N ILE A 308 -3.51 0.77 -19.64
CA ILE A 308 -4.23 0.32 -18.44
C ILE A 308 -5.01 -0.98 -18.63
N LYS A 309 -5.19 -1.43 -19.91
CA LYS A 309 -5.98 -2.63 -20.23
C LYS A 309 -5.39 -3.89 -19.59
N ASP A 310 -4.07 -4.03 -19.65
CA ASP A 310 -3.36 -5.23 -19.20
C ASP A 310 -2.86 -5.13 -17.75
N LEU A 311 -3.18 -4.01 -17.07
CA LEU A 311 -2.87 -3.85 -15.66
C LEU A 311 -3.89 -4.58 -14.80
N GLY A 312 -3.40 -5.44 -13.90
CA GLY A 312 -4.20 -6.16 -12.91
C GLY A 312 -3.84 -5.77 -11.47
N GLY A 313 -4.72 -6.10 -10.58
CA GLY A 313 -4.53 -5.97 -9.13
C GLY A 313 -5.33 -7.07 -8.42
N TRP A 314 -5.07 -7.23 -7.14
CA TRP A 314 -5.76 -8.20 -6.31
C TRP A 314 -6.90 -7.57 -5.52
N GLY A 315 -7.96 -8.31 -5.27
CA GLY A 315 -8.88 -8.07 -4.18
C GLY A 315 -8.29 -8.58 -2.86
N ALA A 316 -8.91 -8.22 -1.76
CA ALA A 316 -8.61 -8.81 -0.47
C ALA A 316 -9.90 -9.29 0.20
N TYR A 317 -9.81 -10.46 0.84
CA TYR A 317 -10.82 -10.93 1.78
C TYR A 317 -10.24 -10.81 3.19
N LEU A 318 -11.02 -10.27 4.10
CA LEU A 318 -10.57 -10.00 5.45
C LEU A 318 -11.48 -10.65 6.50
N LEU A 319 -10.84 -11.01 7.61
CA LEU A 319 -11.49 -11.42 8.84
C LEU A 319 -11.07 -10.42 9.93
N TYR A 320 -12.03 -9.81 10.59
CA TYR A 320 -11.83 -8.98 11.75
C TYR A 320 -12.19 -9.77 12.99
N MET A 321 -11.22 -10.04 13.84
CA MET A 321 -11.38 -10.93 15.00
C MET A 321 -11.11 -10.20 16.30
N GLY A 322 -12.02 -10.33 17.25
CA GLY A 322 -11.78 -10.00 18.64
C GLY A 322 -11.24 -11.24 19.36
N LEU A 323 -10.03 -11.14 19.92
CA LEU A 323 -9.43 -12.22 20.69
C LEU A 323 -9.62 -11.97 22.21
N ASP A 324 -9.88 -13.03 22.95
CA ASP A 324 -9.82 -13.03 24.39
C ASP A 324 -8.37 -12.87 24.90
N GLU A 325 -8.21 -12.73 26.22
CA GLU A 325 -6.90 -12.50 26.85
C GLU A 325 -5.94 -13.67 26.62
N GLU A 326 -6.41 -14.91 26.66
CA GLU A 326 -5.57 -16.10 26.53
C GLU A 326 -5.04 -16.24 25.10
N ALA A 327 -5.87 -16.08 24.08
CA ALA A 327 -5.45 -16.10 22.67
C ALA A 327 -4.56 -14.89 22.33
N ALA A 328 -4.88 -13.71 22.87
CA ALA A 328 -4.08 -12.50 22.67
C ALA A 328 -2.63 -12.65 23.18
N GLN A 329 -2.45 -13.29 24.35
CA GLN A 329 -1.11 -13.54 24.92
C GLN A 329 -0.31 -14.61 24.18
N ARG A 330 -0.98 -15.52 23.46
CA ARG A 330 -0.34 -16.59 22.70
C ARG A 330 0.11 -16.18 21.29
N LEU A 331 -0.28 -14.98 20.81
CA LEU A 331 0.16 -14.52 19.49
C LEU A 331 1.69 -14.39 19.45
N PRO A 332 2.37 -14.98 18.46
CA PRO A 332 3.83 -14.97 18.40
C PRO A 332 4.42 -13.59 18.05
N ALA A 333 3.64 -12.72 17.42
CA ALA A 333 4.01 -11.35 17.09
C ALA A 333 2.76 -10.50 16.78
N GLU A 334 2.92 -9.17 16.76
CA GLU A 334 1.85 -8.25 16.32
C GLU A 334 1.51 -8.45 14.83
N HIS A 335 2.49 -8.82 14.02
CA HIS A 335 2.29 -9.09 12.59
C HIS A 335 2.85 -10.46 12.23
N LEU A 336 2.02 -11.26 11.55
CA LEU A 336 2.42 -12.54 10.99
C LEU A 336 2.05 -12.61 9.52
N LEU A 337 2.95 -13.18 8.72
CA LEU A 337 2.67 -13.66 7.37
C LEU A 337 2.69 -15.18 7.45
N THR A 338 1.56 -15.84 7.19
CA THR A 338 1.50 -17.29 7.26
C THR A 338 1.34 -17.89 5.86
N LEU A 339 1.98 -19.01 5.65
CA LEU A 339 1.82 -19.84 4.46
C LEU A 339 1.19 -21.17 4.90
N THR A 340 -0.04 -21.45 4.46
CA THR A 340 -0.81 -22.60 4.96
C THR A 340 -0.42 -23.89 4.27
N ASP A 341 -0.17 -23.83 2.96
CA ASP A 341 0.16 -24.99 2.14
C ASP A 341 1.00 -24.56 0.92
N TRP A 342 1.81 -25.48 0.43
CA TRP A 342 2.47 -25.40 -0.88
C TRP A 342 2.97 -26.78 -1.27
N GLN A 343 2.92 -27.09 -2.55
CA GLN A 343 3.47 -28.32 -3.09
C GLN A 343 4.65 -28.03 -4.01
N GLU A 344 5.68 -28.85 -3.94
CA GLU A 344 6.84 -28.71 -4.80
C GLU A 344 6.42 -28.85 -6.28
N GLY A 345 6.87 -27.92 -7.12
CA GLY A 345 6.52 -27.88 -8.54
C GLY A 345 5.23 -27.13 -8.89
N GLN A 346 4.44 -26.70 -7.92
CA GLN A 346 3.27 -25.83 -8.16
C GLN A 346 3.67 -24.35 -8.16
N SER A 347 3.00 -23.55 -8.98
CA SER A 347 3.06 -22.09 -8.88
C SER A 347 2.47 -21.62 -7.56
N PHE A 348 2.98 -20.54 -7.04
CA PHE A 348 2.43 -19.90 -5.85
C PHE A 348 1.10 -19.23 -6.20
N ASN A 349 0.04 -19.58 -5.45
CA ASN A 349 -1.23 -18.85 -5.47
C ASN A 349 -1.48 -18.31 -4.07
N PRO A 350 -1.55 -16.99 -3.86
CA PRO A 350 -1.77 -16.42 -2.53
C PRO A 350 -3.18 -16.69 -2.00
N GLU A 351 -4.17 -16.94 -2.88
CA GLU A 351 -5.57 -17.09 -2.47
C GLU A 351 -5.77 -18.29 -1.55
N GLY A 352 -6.12 -18.02 -0.30
CA GLY A 352 -6.34 -19.03 0.73
C GLY A 352 -5.09 -19.85 1.13
N ALA A 353 -3.93 -19.58 0.53
CA ALA A 353 -2.65 -20.18 0.93
C ALA A 353 -1.79 -19.25 1.79
N GLN A 354 -2.09 -17.95 1.75
CA GLN A 354 -1.35 -16.94 2.50
C GLN A 354 -2.33 -16.10 3.33
N PHE A 355 -2.01 -15.93 4.63
CA PHE A 355 -2.71 -14.98 5.48
C PHE A 355 -1.72 -13.98 6.09
N MET A 356 -2.16 -12.74 6.19
CA MET A 356 -1.47 -11.69 6.92
C MET A 356 -2.30 -11.32 8.14
N PHE A 357 -1.74 -11.52 9.33
CA PHE A 357 -2.30 -11.09 10.60
C PHE A 357 -1.70 -9.76 11.02
N GLY A 358 -2.56 -8.83 11.41
CA GLY A 358 -2.18 -7.57 12.02
C GLY A 358 -2.95 -7.39 13.32
N ALA A 359 -2.28 -7.62 14.45
CA ALA A 359 -2.83 -7.37 15.78
C ALA A 359 -2.59 -5.91 16.18
N ALA A 360 -3.62 -5.27 16.74
CA ALA A 360 -3.44 -3.95 17.35
C ALA A 360 -2.38 -4.02 18.47
N PRO A 361 -1.40 -3.09 18.52
CA PRO A 361 -0.36 -3.15 19.53
C PRO A 361 -0.92 -2.85 20.93
N GLU A 362 -0.33 -3.41 21.98
CA GLU A 362 -0.81 -3.26 23.35
C GLU A 362 -0.81 -1.81 23.86
N TRP A 363 0.12 -1.00 23.38
CA TRP A 363 0.23 0.40 23.76
C TRP A 363 -0.83 1.31 23.13
N ASP A 364 -1.62 0.80 22.16
CA ASP A 364 -2.68 1.52 21.48
C ASP A 364 -4.02 0.83 21.76
N THR A 365 -4.81 1.41 22.66
CA THR A 365 -6.05 0.81 23.18
C THR A 365 -7.10 0.72 22.07
N ARG A 366 -7.20 -0.44 21.43
CA ARG A 366 -8.15 -0.74 20.35
C ARG A 366 -9.08 -1.93 20.67
N ALA A 367 -9.04 -2.41 21.91
CA ALA A 367 -9.84 -3.52 22.38
C ALA A 367 -10.13 -3.33 23.88
N PRO A 368 -11.11 -4.04 24.46
CA PRO A 368 -11.28 -4.11 25.89
C PRO A 368 -10.01 -4.62 26.60
N ALA A 369 -9.87 -4.29 27.88
CA ALA A 369 -8.67 -4.65 28.66
C ALA A 369 -8.34 -6.14 28.57
N GLY A 370 -7.08 -6.47 28.31
CA GLY A 370 -6.59 -7.83 28.11
C GLY A 370 -6.88 -8.45 26.76
N LYS A 371 -7.83 -7.92 26.01
CA LYS A 371 -8.25 -8.44 24.69
C LYS A 371 -7.47 -7.80 23.54
N ARG A 372 -7.60 -8.37 22.33
CA ARG A 372 -6.88 -7.88 21.15
C ARG A 372 -7.77 -7.83 19.91
N ALA A 373 -7.73 -6.71 19.18
CA ALA A 373 -8.29 -6.60 17.85
C ALA A 373 -7.27 -7.12 16.83
N VAL A 374 -7.67 -8.04 15.96
CA VAL A 374 -6.83 -8.64 14.92
C VAL A 374 -7.52 -8.55 13.59
N THR A 375 -6.83 -8.01 12.60
CA THR A 375 -7.25 -8.04 11.18
C THR A 375 -6.44 -9.12 10.48
N VAL A 376 -7.12 -10.09 9.86
CA VAL A 376 -6.50 -11.11 9.01
C VAL A 376 -6.90 -10.83 7.58
N SER A 377 -5.96 -10.83 6.66
CA SER A 377 -6.23 -10.63 5.23
C SER A 377 -5.57 -11.70 4.38
N THR A 378 -6.25 -12.07 3.29
CA THR A 378 -5.69 -12.87 2.20
C THR A 378 -6.05 -12.23 0.88
N PHE A 379 -5.22 -12.46 -0.14
CA PHE A 379 -5.54 -12.03 -1.50
C PHE A 379 -6.59 -12.94 -2.12
N THR A 380 -7.41 -12.36 -2.99
CA THR A 380 -8.45 -13.07 -3.74
C THR A 380 -8.60 -12.44 -5.13
N GLU A 381 -8.97 -13.24 -6.13
CA GLU A 381 -9.29 -12.69 -7.45
C GLU A 381 -10.56 -11.85 -7.38
N ALA A 382 -10.42 -10.55 -7.67
CA ALA A 382 -11.49 -9.60 -7.46
C ALA A 382 -12.73 -9.87 -8.32
N GLU A 383 -12.54 -10.31 -9.57
CA GLU A 383 -13.63 -10.54 -10.53
C GLU A 383 -14.67 -11.55 -10.02
N GLN A 384 -14.26 -12.60 -9.35
CA GLN A 384 -15.18 -13.65 -8.88
C GLN A 384 -16.23 -13.12 -7.89
N TRP A 385 -15.94 -12.05 -7.17
CA TRP A 385 -16.85 -11.42 -6.21
C TRP A 385 -17.91 -10.54 -6.85
N PHE A 386 -17.83 -10.31 -8.15
CA PHE A 386 -18.77 -9.49 -8.91
C PHE A 386 -19.57 -10.27 -9.95
N SER A 387 -19.32 -11.58 -10.09
CA SER A 387 -20.10 -12.46 -10.97
C SER A 387 -21.56 -12.62 -10.49
N TYR A 388 -21.81 -12.45 -9.19
CA TYR A 388 -23.12 -12.59 -8.53
C TYR A 388 -23.72 -11.26 -8.11
N HIS A 389 -23.35 -10.16 -8.74
CA HIS A 389 -23.77 -8.81 -8.29
C HIS A 389 -25.29 -8.56 -8.40
N GLU A 390 -26.03 -9.38 -9.16
CA GLU A 390 -27.47 -9.32 -9.32
C GLU A 390 -28.24 -10.24 -8.34
N ASP A 391 -27.53 -11.19 -7.72
CA ASP A 391 -28.10 -12.10 -6.72
C ASP A 391 -27.32 -12.03 -5.39
N GLU A 392 -27.95 -11.38 -4.41
CA GLU A 392 -27.34 -11.18 -3.08
C GLU A 392 -27.25 -12.50 -2.31
N SER A 393 -28.18 -13.45 -2.51
CA SER A 393 -28.13 -14.75 -1.82
C SER A 393 -26.97 -15.61 -2.30
N GLU A 394 -26.63 -15.58 -3.59
CA GLU A 394 -25.45 -16.27 -4.11
C GLU A 394 -24.15 -15.65 -3.55
N HIS A 395 -24.15 -14.32 -3.34
CA HIS A 395 -23.02 -13.64 -2.73
C HIS A 395 -22.83 -14.03 -1.25
N GLU A 396 -23.92 -14.09 -0.48
CA GLU A 396 -23.88 -14.52 0.91
C GLU A 396 -23.41 -15.99 1.03
N GLU A 397 -23.85 -16.87 0.15
CA GLU A 397 -23.36 -18.25 0.09
C GLU A 397 -21.86 -18.33 -0.25
N GLN A 398 -21.39 -17.51 -1.18
CA GLN A 398 -19.96 -17.45 -1.52
C GLN A 398 -19.14 -16.95 -0.33
N ASP A 399 -19.59 -15.89 0.35
CA ASP A 399 -18.92 -15.35 1.54
C ASP A 399 -18.83 -16.40 2.64
N GLN A 400 -19.93 -17.10 2.93
CA GLN A 400 -19.99 -18.15 3.93
C GLN A 400 -19.06 -19.34 3.60
N ARG A 401 -19.06 -19.83 2.37
CA ARG A 401 -18.15 -20.92 1.93
C ARG A 401 -16.68 -20.51 2.02
N THR A 402 -16.39 -19.27 1.66
CA THR A 402 -15.03 -18.71 1.72
C THR A 402 -14.59 -18.60 3.18
N LEU A 403 -15.46 -18.10 4.05
CA LEU A 403 -15.20 -18.00 5.49
C LEU A 403 -14.88 -19.38 6.09
N GLU A 404 -15.73 -20.39 5.83
CA GLU A 404 -15.54 -21.74 6.38
C GLU A 404 -14.22 -22.36 5.95
N LEU A 405 -13.90 -22.29 4.64
CA LEU A 405 -12.65 -22.84 4.09
C LEU A 405 -11.41 -22.15 4.66
N TRP A 406 -11.43 -20.84 4.75
CA TRP A 406 -10.25 -20.09 5.20
C TRP A 406 -10.12 -20.10 6.72
N TRP A 407 -11.23 -20.20 7.43
CA TRP A 407 -11.26 -20.42 8.86
C TRP A 407 -10.56 -21.72 9.25
N GLU A 408 -10.90 -22.82 8.56
CA GLU A 408 -10.26 -24.12 8.77
C GLU A 408 -8.74 -24.06 8.51
N ARG A 409 -8.34 -23.50 7.37
CA ARG A 409 -6.92 -23.34 7.01
C ARG A 409 -6.17 -22.44 7.98
N MET A 410 -6.77 -21.34 8.39
CA MET A 410 -6.19 -20.42 9.35
C MET A 410 -5.96 -21.09 10.71
N HIS A 411 -6.94 -21.82 11.23
CA HIS A 411 -6.80 -22.54 12.50
C HIS A 411 -5.74 -23.65 12.43
N ALA A 412 -5.62 -24.30 11.28
CA ALA A 412 -4.57 -25.32 11.09
C ALA A 412 -3.16 -24.73 11.21
N ILE A 413 -2.93 -23.52 10.70
CA ILE A 413 -1.62 -22.86 10.76
C ILE A 413 -1.43 -22.02 12.05
N MET A 414 -2.54 -21.60 12.70
CA MET A 414 -2.55 -20.74 13.89
C MET A 414 -3.30 -21.42 15.05
N PRO A 415 -2.78 -22.56 15.59
CA PRO A 415 -3.43 -23.25 16.70
C PRO A 415 -3.50 -22.40 17.98
N GLU A 416 -2.69 -21.35 18.09
CA GLU A 416 -2.69 -20.38 19.18
C GLU A 416 -4.05 -19.68 19.37
N LEU A 417 -4.82 -19.53 18.29
CA LEU A 417 -6.16 -18.93 18.37
C LEU A 417 -7.11 -19.77 19.23
N GLY A 418 -7.00 -21.11 19.16
CA GLY A 418 -7.83 -22.02 19.95
C GLY A 418 -9.31 -21.68 19.87
N SER A 419 -9.99 -21.62 21.03
CA SER A 419 -11.37 -21.15 21.16
C SER A 419 -11.48 -19.66 21.55
N GLY A 420 -10.38 -18.92 21.54
CA GLY A 420 -10.32 -17.55 22.05
C GLY A 420 -10.78 -16.45 21.09
N VAL A 421 -11.40 -16.80 19.96
CA VAL A 421 -12.03 -15.83 19.06
C VAL A 421 -13.46 -15.57 19.55
N GLU A 422 -13.69 -14.36 20.09
CA GLU A 422 -14.99 -13.98 20.68
C GLU A 422 -15.95 -13.36 19.64
N MET A 423 -15.40 -12.74 18.60
CA MET A 423 -16.19 -12.16 17.51
C MET A 423 -15.44 -12.27 16.20
N ILE A 424 -16.18 -12.34 15.12
CA ILE A 424 -15.66 -12.32 13.76
C ILE A 424 -16.60 -11.51 12.87
N GLU A 425 -16.01 -10.76 11.94
CA GLU A 425 -16.73 -10.09 10.85
C GLU A 425 -15.89 -10.22 9.59
N THR A 426 -16.52 -10.27 8.42
CA THR A 426 -15.86 -10.42 7.14
C THR A 426 -15.89 -9.15 6.31
N ALA A 427 -14.95 -9.01 5.38
CA ALA A 427 -15.03 -8.05 4.29
C ALA A 427 -14.46 -8.67 3.01
N SER A 428 -15.19 -8.51 1.93
CA SER A 428 -14.84 -8.98 0.60
C SER A 428 -14.46 -7.82 -0.33
N PRO A 429 -14.01 -8.07 -1.56
CA PRO A 429 -13.83 -7.01 -2.56
C PRO A 429 -15.07 -6.15 -2.79
N ARG A 430 -16.29 -6.71 -2.63
CA ARG A 430 -17.53 -5.92 -2.70
C ARG A 430 -17.64 -4.89 -1.57
N THR A 431 -17.19 -5.25 -0.36
CA THR A 431 -17.12 -4.32 0.77
C THR A 431 -16.20 -3.14 0.44
N PHE A 432 -14.98 -3.42 -0.07
CA PHE A 432 -14.06 -2.36 -0.49
C PHE A 432 -14.64 -1.50 -1.62
N TYR A 433 -15.28 -2.12 -2.61
CA TYR A 433 -15.96 -1.37 -3.68
C TYR A 433 -17.05 -0.46 -3.14
N SER A 434 -17.87 -0.93 -2.22
CA SER A 434 -18.95 -0.15 -1.61
C SER A 434 -18.42 1.15 -0.98
N TYR A 435 -17.38 1.04 -0.16
CA TYR A 435 -16.81 2.19 0.54
C TYR A 435 -15.86 3.05 -0.30
N THR A 436 -15.13 2.50 -1.24
CA THR A 436 -14.08 3.23 -1.95
C THR A 436 -14.37 3.51 -3.41
N ARG A 437 -15.31 2.75 -4.00
CA ARG A 437 -15.62 2.75 -5.45
C ARG A 437 -14.42 2.41 -6.35
N ARG A 438 -13.36 1.81 -5.79
CA ARG A 438 -12.24 1.29 -6.57
C ARG A 438 -12.71 0.18 -7.50
N LYS A 439 -12.11 0.11 -8.70
CA LYS A 439 -12.42 -0.94 -9.69
C LYS A 439 -12.41 -2.32 -9.01
N LEU A 440 -13.55 -3.02 -9.04
CA LEU A 440 -13.73 -4.35 -8.44
C LEU A 440 -13.26 -4.48 -6.97
N GLY A 441 -13.22 -3.37 -6.21
CA GLY A 441 -12.72 -3.39 -4.85
C GLY A 441 -11.23 -3.74 -4.70
N MET A 442 -10.46 -3.71 -5.79
CA MET A 442 -9.01 -4.02 -5.77
C MET A 442 -8.26 -3.15 -4.79
N VAL A 443 -7.28 -3.72 -4.09
CA VAL A 443 -6.45 -3.04 -3.10
C VAL A 443 -4.97 -3.10 -3.47
N GLY A 444 -4.14 -2.22 -2.90
CA GLY A 444 -2.68 -2.28 -3.01
C GLY A 444 -2.09 -1.88 -4.37
N GLY A 445 -2.86 -1.32 -5.28
CA GLY A 445 -2.35 -0.77 -6.54
C GLY A 445 -2.10 -1.80 -7.64
N ILE A 446 -0.92 -1.75 -8.27
CA ILE A 446 -0.54 -2.57 -9.43
C ILE A 446 0.64 -3.46 -9.05
N GLY A 447 0.59 -4.73 -9.46
CA GLY A 447 1.69 -5.67 -9.25
C GLY A 447 3.01 -5.20 -9.88
N GLN A 448 4.10 -5.31 -9.14
CA GLN A 448 5.40 -4.71 -9.45
C GLN A 448 6.28 -5.64 -10.31
N SER A 449 5.86 -5.87 -11.56
CA SER A 449 6.66 -6.56 -12.56
C SER A 449 7.68 -5.63 -13.25
N PRO A 450 8.69 -6.15 -13.97
CA PRO A 450 9.63 -5.34 -14.74
C PRO A 450 8.97 -4.37 -15.72
N ASP A 451 7.80 -4.74 -16.26
CA ASP A 451 7.06 -3.92 -17.23
C ASP A 451 6.35 -2.70 -16.62
N VAL A 452 6.16 -2.69 -15.30
CA VAL A 452 5.46 -1.61 -14.59
C VAL A 452 6.30 -0.93 -13.51
N PHE A 453 7.51 -1.43 -13.23
CA PHE A 453 8.39 -0.86 -12.21
C PHE A 453 9.36 0.20 -12.77
N GLY A 454 9.78 1.12 -11.90
CA GLY A 454 10.81 2.09 -12.18
C GLY A 454 10.45 3.06 -13.32
N LEU A 455 11.25 3.08 -14.38
CA LEU A 455 11.00 3.95 -15.52
C LEU A 455 9.77 3.53 -16.36
N ASN A 456 9.28 2.33 -16.18
CA ASN A 456 8.06 1.82 -16.82
C ASN A 456 6.79 2.14 -16.03
N SER A 457 6.91 2.62 -14.79
CA SER A 457 5.77 2.95 -13.94
C SER A 457 4.86 4.02 -14.54
N LEU A 458 3.61 4.07 -14.11
CA LEU A 458 2.70 5.15 -14.47
C LEU A 458 3.16 6.47 -13.86
N THR A 459 3.01 7.55 -14.62
CA THR A 459 3.40 8.90 -14.22
C THR A 459 2.27 9.60 -13.46
N HIS A 460 2.63 10.60 -12.68
CA HIS A 460 1.68 11.48 -12.00
C HIS A 460 0.98 12.44 -12.97
N ARG A 461 1.65 12.83 -14.06
CA ARG A 461 1.03 13.61 -15.14
C ARG A 461 0.20 12.69 -16.01
N THR A 462 -1.02 13.10 -16.30
CA THR A 462 -1.87 12.43 -17.27
C THR A 462 -1.71 13.04 -18.66
N GLU A 463 -2.35 12.42 -19.65
CA GLU A 463 -2.48 12.98 -20.99
C GLU A 463 -3.50 14.14 -21.07
N ILE A 464 -4.30 14.33 -20.02
CA ILE A 464 -5.23 15.46 -19.89
C ILE A 464 -4.47 16.61 -19.23
N PRO A 465 -4.31 17.77 -19.90
CA PRO A 465 -3.63 18.91 -19.29
C PRO A 465 -4.32 19.35 -18.00
N ASN A 466 -3.53 19.76 -17.01
CA ASN A 466 -3.95 20.15 -15.66
C ASN A 466 -4.58 19.03 -14.82
N LEU A 467 -4.56 17.76 -15.26
CA LEU A 467 -4.96 16.62 -14.46
C LEU A 467 -3.72 15.83 -14.03
N PHE A 468 -3.56 15.68 -12.71
CA PHE A 468 -2.52 14.87 -12.08
C PHE A 468 -3.13 13.67 -11.37
N MET A 469 -2.34 12.63 -11.13
CA MET A 469 -2.70 11.47 -10.32
C MET A 469 -1.74 11.31 -9.14
N VAL A 470 -2.29 10.94 -7.99
CA VAL A 470 -1.56 10.47 -6.81
C VAL A 470 -2.16 9.15 -6.35
N GLY A 471 -1.44 8.38 -5.57
CA GLY A 471 -1.95 7.13 -5.01
C GLY A 471 -1.11 5.93 -5.38
N ASP A 472 -1.66 4.74 -5.18
CA ASP A 472 -0.98 3.45 -5.25
C ASP A 472 -0.81 2.87 -6.67
N THR A 473 -1.50 3.44 -7.66
CA THR A 473 -1.40 3.00 -9.06
C THR A 473 -0.40 3.80 -9.89
N VAL A 474 0.25 4.80 -9.31
CA VAL A 474 1.34 5.56 -9.93
C VAL A 474 2.64 5.40 -9.15
N PHE A 475 3.77 5.83 -9.72
CA PHE A 475 5.08 5.74 -9.03
C PHE A 475 5.03 6.37 -7.62
N PRO A 476 5.65 5.79 -6.60
CA PRO A 476 6.44 4.54 -6.59
C PRO A 476 5.59 3.26 -6.42
N GLY A 477 4.28 3.36 -6.18
CA GLY A 477 3.38 2.23 -6.01
C GLY A 477 2.68 2.21 -4.66
N GLN A 478 2.37 1.01 -4.19
CA GLN A 478 1.51 0.76 -3.04
C GLN A 478 2.12 1.13 -1.68
N GLY A 479 1.25 1.02 -0.65
CA GLY A 479 1.56 1.25 0.76
C GLY A 479 1.51 2.73 1.15
N VAL A 480 1.35 2.98 2.46
CA VAL A 480 1.20 4.35 3.00
C VAL A 480 2.41 5.21 2.63
N ALA A 481 3.64 4.70 2.74
CA ALA A 481 4.84 5.41 2.33
C ALA A 481 4.87 5.72 0.83
N GLY A 482 4.43 4.77 -0.02
CA GLY A 482 4.37 4.94 -1.47
C GLY A 482 3.40 6.05 -1.88
N VAL A 483 2.16 6.03 -1.37
CA VAL A 483 1.16 7.05 -1.71
C VAL A 483 1.53 8.43 -1.14
N THR A 484 2.22 8.47 0.01
CA THR A 484 2.78 9.71 0.58
C THR A 484 3.87 10.29 -0.31
N GLN A 485 4.78 9.45 -0.81
CA GLN A 485 5.81 9.83 -1.78
C GLN A 485 5.20 10.35 -3.09
N SER A 486 4.17 9.66 -3.60
CA SER A 486 3.41 10.08 -4.77
C SER A 486 2.83 11.49 -4.60
N ALA A 487 2.24 11.77 -3.44
CA ALA A 487 1.68 13.08 -3.11
C ALA A 487 2.76 14.18 -3.05
N LEU A 488 3.90 13.90 -2.43
CA LEU A 488 5.03 14.84 -2.37
C LEU A 488 5.54 15.20 -3.77
N ILE A 489 5.60 14.25 -4.69
CA ILE A 489 6.04 14.49 -6.08
C ILE A 489 5.11 15.50 -6.76
N VAL A 490 3.80 15.30 -6.66
CA VAL A 490 2.81 16.19 -7.28
C VAL A 490 2.79 17.55 -6.59
N ALA A 491 2.87 17.59 -5.26
CA ALA A 491 2.96 18.86 -4.53
C ALA A 491 4.19 19.67 -4.93
N ASN A 492 5.36 19.02 -5.11
CA ASN A 492 6.59 19.66 -5.58
C ASN A 492 6.50 20.17 -7.02
N GLU A 493 5.70 19.53 -7.86
CA GLU A 493 5.48 19.95 -9.23
C GLU A 493 4.56 21.16 -9.34
N ILE A 494 3.48 21.16 -8.55
CA ILE A 494 2.50 22.24 -8.54
C ILE A 494 3.04 23.45 -7.77
N ALA A 495 3.58 23.26 -6.58
CA ALA A 495 4.10 24.32 -5.72
C ALA A 495 5.48 23.93 -5.18
N PRO A 496 6.55 24.09 -5.96
CA PRO A 496 7.90 23.79 -5.51
C PRO A 496 8.26 24.65 -4.30
N LEU A 497 8.94 24.04 -3.31
CA LEU A 497 9.51 24.82 -2.21
C LEU A 497 10.50 25.85 -2.80
N SER A 498 10.35 27.11 -2.40
CA SER A 498 11.34 28.13 -2.71
C SER A 498 12.69 27.66 -2.17
N LYS A 499 13.70 27.62 -3.03
CA LYS A 499 15.07 27.39 -2.58
C LYS A 499 15.43 28.54 -1.63
N GLY A 500 15.39 28.26 -0.32
CA GLY A 500 15.97 29.15 0.67
C GLY A 500 17.48 29.32 0.47
#